data_de9ca743c63a45633d46810284999ffb
#
_entry.id   de9ca743c63a45633d46810284999ffb
#
_cell.length_a   1.000
_cell.length_b   1.000
_cell.length_c   1.000
_cell.angle_alpha   90.00
_cell.angle_beta   90.00
_cell.angle_gamma   90.00
#
_symmetry.space_group_name_H-M   'P 1'
#
loop_
_entity.id
_entity.type
_entity.pdbx_description
1 polymer ?
#
loop_
_entity_poly.entity_id
_entity_poly.type
_entity_poly.pdbx_seq_one_letter_code
_entity_poly.pdbx_strand_id
1 'polypeptide(L)'
;MPHADRVRYHVSDFMSTPFDAGSFAAVTAISVIEHGYAPERLFAELGRLLRPGGYFIASFDYWPEKIDTGDTRFFDLSWLIFSEQDVQQLISEAARHGLQAAGELNPAANERPIHCQGFDYTFGWLVLRKDG
;
A
#
# COMPACT_ATOMS: atom_id res chain seq x y z
N MET A 1 27.50 -1.90 1.54
CA MET A 1 26.59 -1.19 0.62
C MET A 1 27.09 0.23 0.39
N PRO A 2 27.08 0.72 -0.84
CA PRO A 2 27.62 2.05 -1.18
C PRO A 2 26.96 3.23 -0.46
N HIS A 3 25.76 3.05 0.07
CA HIS A 3 25.00 4.12 0.73
C HIS A 3 24.53 3.71 2.13
N ALA A 4 25.29 2.84 2.83
CA ALA A 4 24.93 2.33 4.13
C ALA A 4 24.73 3.44 5.18
N ASP A 5 25.40 4.57 5.02
CA ASP A 5 25.27 5.76 5.86
C ASP A 5 23.94 6.52 5.65
N ARG A 6 23.23 6.21 4.56
CA ARG A 6 21.94 6.83 4.21
C ARG A 6 20.74 5.96 4.45
N VAL A 7 20.96 4.69 4.83
CA VAL A 7 19.90 3.72 5.07
C VAL A 7 19.95 3.27 6.52
N ARG A 8 18.81 3.32 7.19
CA ARG A 8 18.65 2.85 8.56
C ARG A 8 17.53 1.81 8.60
N TYR A 9 17.79 0.69 9.25
CA TYR A 9 16.81 -0.39 9.38
C TYR A 9 16.17 -0.35 10.76
N HIS A 10 14.85 -0.44 10.79
CA HIS A 10 14.06 -0.48 12.01
C HIS A 10 13.10 -1.66 11.94
N VAL A 11 12.93 -2.36 13.06
CA VAL A 11 11.89 -3.38 13.21
C VAL A 11 10.76 -2.78 14.03
N SER A 12 9.60 -2.58 13.40
CA SER A 12 8.42 -2.02 14.07
C SER A 12 7.16 -2.36 13.30
N ASP A 13 6.01 -2.11 13.93
CA ASP A 13 4.72 -2.15 13.23
C ASP A 13 4.66 -0.93 12.29
N PHE A 14 4.47 -1.18 10.98
CA PHE A 14 4.44 -0.09 9.99
C PHE A 14 3.21 0.81 10.14
N MET A 15 2.20 0.37 10.89
CA MET A 15 1.02 1.18 11.21
C MET A 15 1.12 1.91 12.55
N SER A 16 2.27 1.81 13.22
CA SER A 16 2.55 2.49 14.49
C SER A 16 4.06 2.57 14.67
N THR A 17 4.68 3.53 13.99
CA THR A 17 6.14 3.66 13.93
C THR A 17 6.67 4.60 15.03
N PRO A 18 7.98 4.51 15.37
CA PRO A 18 8.59 5.40 16.36
C PRO A 18 9.03 6.77 15.80
N PHE A 19 8.71 7.05 14.52
CA PHE A 19 9.20 8.26 13.87
C PHE A 19 8.34 9.48 14.20
N ASP A 20 8.94 10.66 14.13
CA ASP A 20 8.25 11.92 14.40
C ASP A 20 7.25 12.26 13.29
N ALA A 21 6.22 13.02 13.68
CA ALA A 21 5.24 13.53 12.72
C ALA A 21 5.91 14.45 11.69
N GLY A 22 5.47 14.34 10.44
CA GLY A 22 5.95 15.18 9.35
C GLY A 22 7.42 14.98 8.99
N SER A 23 8.00 13.82 9.32
CA SER A 23 9.42 13.56 9.12
C SER A 23 9.79 13.04 7.74
N PHE A 24 8.80 12.64 6.92
CA PHE A 24 9.07 12.01 5.63
C PHE A 24 8.46 12.76 4.46
N ALA A 25 9.24 12.88 3.39
CA ALA A 25 8.78 13.38 2.10
C ALA A 25 8.00 12.33 1.32
N ALA A 26 8.33 11.05 1.53
CA ALA A 26 7.67 9.94 0.88
C ALA A 26 7.76 8.69 1.73
N VAL A 27 6.76 7.83 1.62
CA VAL A 27 6.75 6.49 2.19
C VAL A 27 6.35 5.53 1.08
N THR A 28 7.07 4.42 0.97
CA THR A 28 6.75 3.38 -0.01
C THR A 28 6.39 2.07 0.68
N ALA A 29 5.43 1.37 0.10
CA ALA A 29 5.03 0.03 0.54
C ALA A 29 4.90 -0.85 -0.72
N ILE A 30 5.97 -1.54 -1.06
CA ILE A 30 6.04 -2.36 -2.26
C ILE A 30 5.77 -3.81 -1.87
N SER A 31 4.63 -4.34 -2.34
CA SER A 31 4.18 -5.70 -2.02
C SER A 31 4.12 -5.96 -0.50
N VAL A 32 3.49 -5.06 0.23
CA VAL A 32 3.36 -5.11 1.70
C VAL A 32 1.91 -5.22 2.14
N ILE A 33 1.05 -4.34 1.65
CA ILE A 33 -0.31 -4.19 2.18
C ILE A 33 -1.23 -5.38 1.86
N GLU A 34 -0.95 -6.15 0.81
CA GLU A 34 -1.70 -7.37 0.50
C GLU A 34 -1.53 -8.47 1.55
N HIS A 35 -0.56 -8.35 2.43
CA HIS A 35 -0.28 -9.33 3.49
C HIS A 35 -0.86 -8.94 4.85
N GLY A 36 -1.77 -8.00 4.86
CA GLY A 36 -2.49 -7.59 6.04
C GLY A 36 -2.22 -6.14 6.40
N TYR A 37 -3.29 -5.38 6.46
CA TYR A 37 -3.25 -4.01 6.93
C TYR A 37 -4.61 -3.64 7.50
N ALA A 38 -4.62 -2.65 8.37
CA ALA A 38 -5.83 -2.02 8.86
C ALA A 38 -5.92 -0.63 8.23
N PRO A 39 -6.83 -0.38 7.30
CA PRO A 39 -6.86 0.86 6.52
C PRO A 39 -6.86 2.13 7.39
N GLU A 40 -7.69 2.16 8.41
CA GLU A 40 -7.76 3.31 9.30
C GLU A 40 -6.43 3.57 10.02
N ARG A 41 -5.82 2.52 10.56
CA ARG A 41 -4.53 2.63 11.26
C ARG A 41 -3.41 3.04 10.31
N LEU A 42 -3.36 2.43 9.12
CA LEU A 42 -2.34 2.73 8.13
C LEU A 42 -2.40 4.19 7.71
N PHE A 43 -3.58 4.68 7.35
CA PHE A 43 -3.70 6.05 6.84
C PHE A 43 -3.61 7.10 7.95
N ALA A 44 -3.98 6.77 9.17
CA ALA A 44 -3.69 7.64 10.32
C ALA A 44 -2.18 7.79 10.51
N GLU A 45 -1.43 6.70 10.44
CA GLU A 45 0.03 6.74 10.57
C GLU A 45 0.70 7.46 9.40
N LEU A 46 0.28 7.19 8.17
CA LEU A 46 0.81 7.88 6.99
C LEU A 46 0.51 9.38 7.03
N GLY A 47 -0.70 9.75 7.43
CA GLY A 47 -1.07 11.16 7.62
C GLY A 47 -0.21 11.84 8.67
N ARG A 48 0.21 11.11 9.69
CA ARG A 48 1.11 11.61 10.72
C ARG A 48 2.55 11.73 10.21
N LEU A 49 3.05 10.70 9.54
CA LEU A 49 4.46 10.60 9.12
C LEU A 49 4.81 11.54 7.98
N LEU A 50 3.93 11.68 7.01
CA LEU A 50 4.19 12.47 5.82
C LEU A 50 4.10 13.96 6.14
N ARG A 51 5.08 14.71 5.67
CA ARG A 51 4.97 16.17 5.67
C ARG A 51 3.93 16.60 4.64
N PRO A 52 3.35 17.82 4.79
CA PRO A 52 2.43 18.35 3.77
C PRO A 52 3.05 18.30 2.37
N GLY A 53 2.29 17.78 1.39
CA GLY A 53 2.77 17.58 0.03
C GLY A 53 3.57 16.29 -0.16
N GLY A 54 3.79 15.50 0.89
CA GLY A 54 4.49 14.22 0.80
C GLY A 54 3.67 13.13 0.11
N TYR A 55 4.33 12.06 -0.30
CA TYR A 55 3.72 11.01 -1.12
C TYR A 55 3.75 9.66 -0.43
N PHE A 56 2.68 8.89 -0.62
CA PHE A 56 2.63 7.46 -0.35
C PHE A 56 2.56 6.71 -1.68
N ILE A 57 3.47 5.76 -1.88
CA ILE A 57 3.56 4.97 -3.10
C ILE A 57 3.46 3.50 -2.71
N ALA A 58 2.48 2.79 -3.26
CA ALA A 58 2.27 1.38 -2.95
C ALA A 58 2.07 0.54 -4.20
N SER A 59 2.57 -0.68 -4.16
CA SER A 59 2.20 -1.73 -5.10
C SER A 59 1.61 -2.91 -4.35
N PHE A 60 0.75 -3.67 -5.01
CA PHE A 60 0.01 -4.77 -4.41
C PHE A 60 -0.45 -5.76 -5.48
N ASP A 61 -0.76 -6.97 -5.07
CA ASP A 61 -1.37 -7.97 -5.94
C ASP A 61 -2.78 -7.50 -6.32
N TYR A 62 -3.15 -7.60 -7.60
CA TYR A 62 -4.33 -6.93 -8.13
C TYR A 62 -4.99 -7.71 -9.27
N TRP A 63 -6.31 -7.69 -9.26
CA TRP A 63 -7.15 -8.03 -10.42
C TRP A 63 -8.46 -7.24 -10.30
N PRO A 64 -9.02 -6.70 -11.41
CA PRO A 64 -10.22 -5.84 -11.32
C PRO A 64 -11.41 -6.51 -10.65
N GLU A 65 -11.71 -7.75 -11.00
CA GLU A 65 -12.76 -8.53 -10.34
C GLU A 65 -12.20 -9.23 -9.10
N LYS A 66 -12.99 -9.35 -8.05
CA LYS A 66 -12.53 -9.93 -6.80
C LYS A 66 -12.12 -11.40 -6.98
N ILE A 67 -10.92 -11.72 -6.56
CA ILE A 67 -10.42 -13.08 -6.41
C ILE A 67 -10.39 -13.40 -4.91
N ASP A 68 -11.15 -14.43 -4.51
CA ASP A 68 -11.18 -14.85 -3.11
C ASP A 68 -10.00 -15.78 -2.85
N THR A 69 -9.05 -15.35 -2.06
CA THR A 69 -7.89 -16.15 -1.66
C THR A 69 -8.18 -17.06 -0.47
N GLY A 70 -9.36 -16.92 0.16
CA GLY A 70 -9.77 -17.74 1.30
C GLY A 70 -8.75 -17.67 2.44
N ASP A 71 -8.36 -18.84 2.93
CA ASP A 71 -7.38 -18.98 4.01
C ASP A 71 -5.95 -19.18 3.50
N THR A 72 -5.72 -18.96 2.21
CA THR A 72 -4.38 -19.10 1.61
C THR A 72 -3.43 -18.12 2.26
N ARG A 73 -2.27 -18.66 2.71
CA ARG A 73 -1.24 -17.86 3.36
C ARG A 73 -0.01 -17.77 2.48
N PHE A 74 0.68 -16.66 2.60
CA PHE A 74 1.91 -16.37 1.88
C PHE A 74 2.99 -16.07 2.93
N PHE A 75 4.01 -16.92 3.02
CA PHE A 75 5.04 -16.82 4.07
C PHE A 75 4.45 -16.71 5.50
N ASP A 76 3.41 -17.53 5.79
CA ASP A 76 2.65 -17.49 7.04
C ASP A 76 1.90 -16.17 7.31
N LEU A 77 1.84 -15.30 6.33
CA LEU A 77 1.07 -14.06 6.40
C LEU A 77 -0.29 -14.23 5.72
N SER A 78 -1.26 -13.48 6.16
CA SER A 78 -2.52 -13.35 5.43
C SER A 78 -2.25 -12.79 4.03
N TRP A 79 -3.15 -13.05 3.10
CA TRP A 79 -2.97 -12.62 1.72
C TRP A 79 -4.30 -12.27 1.09
N LEU A 80 -4.33 -11.15 0.39
CA LEU A 80 -5.47 -10.81 -0.45
C LEU A 80 -4.98 -10.24 -1.79
N ILE A 81 -5.79 -10.47 -2.83
CA ILE A 81 -5.60 -9.85 -4.13
C ILE A 81 -6.62 -8.71 -4.20
N PHE A 82 -6.13 -7.47 -4.28
CA PHE A 82 -7.00 -6.30 -4.33
C PHE A 82 -7.82 -6.30 -5.60
N SER A 83 -9.13 -6.03 -5.46
CA SER A 83 -10.01 -5.75 -6.59
C SER A 83 -10.10 -4.25 -6.83
N GLU A 84 -10.76 -3.86 -7.93
CA GLU A 84 -11.05 -2.44 -8.18
C GLU A 84 -11.83 -1.83 -7.01
N GLN A 85 -12.82 -2.55 -6.49
CA GLN A 85 -13.61 -2.08 -5.35
C GLN A 85 -12.75 -1.92 -4.09
N ASP A 86 -11.83 -2.85 -3.83
CA ASP A 86 -10.92 -2.75 -2.70
C ASP A 86 -10.05 -1.50 -2.80
N VAL A 87 -9.55 -1.19 -3.99
CA VAL A 87 -8.74 0.02 -4.23
C VAL A 87 -9.58 1.28 -4.04
N GLN A 88 -10.82 1.30 -4.49
CA GLN A 88 -11.73 2.42 -4.29
C GLN A 88 -11.98 2.67 -2.79
N GLN A 89 -12.19 1.62 -2.03
CA GLN A 89 -12.38 1.72 -0.58
C GLN A 89 -11.11 2.23 0.12
N LEU A 90 -9.96 1.76 -0.32
CA LEU A 90 -8.67 2.23 0.19
C LEU A 90 -8.48 3.73 -0.06
N ILE A 91 -8.79 4.20 -1.26
CA ILE A 91 -8.68 5.61 -1.62
C ILE A 91 -9.64 6.46 -0.79
N SER A 92 -10.86 5.97 -0.57
CA SER A 92 -11.86 6.65 0.26
C SER A 92 -11.39 6.80 1.71
N GLU A 93 -10.80 5.74 2.26
CA GLU A 93 -10.27 5.77 3.62
C GLU A 93 -9.07 6.72 3.72
N ALA A 94 -8.17 6.68 2.74
CA ALA A 94 -7.02 7.58 2.69
C ALA A 94 -7.44 9.06 2.67
N ALA A 95 -8.49 9.38 1.92
CA ALA A 95 -9.02 10.74 1.84
C ALA A 95 -9.47 11.28 3.20
N ARG A 96 -9.98 10.41 4.08
CA ARG A 96 -10.39 10.79 5.43
C ARG A 96 -9.21 11.22 6.31
N HIS A 97 -7.99 10.88 5.91
CA HIS A 97 -6.76 11.23 6.60
C HIS A 97 -5.92 12.24 5.84
N GLY A 98 -6.52 12.94 4.87
CA GLY A 98 -5.84 14.00 4.11
C GLY A 98 -4.93 13.52 3.00
N LEU A 99 -5.10 12.26 2.55
CA LEU A 99 -4.32 11.68 1.46
C LEU A 99 -5.20 11.51 0.24
N GLN A 100 -4.86 12.19 -0.87
CA GLN A 100 -5.62 12.17 -2.10
C GLN A 100 -4.86 11.44 -3.21
N ALA A 101 -5.58 10.78 -4.11
CA ALA A 101 -4.98 10.15 -5.27
C ALA A 101 -4.24 11.19 -6.11
N ALA A 102 -2.99 10.89 -6.47
CA ALA A 102 -2.16 11.73 -7.31
C ALA A 102 -2.13 11.12 -8.71
N GLY A 103 -2.60 11.90 -9.70
CA GLY A 103 -2.70 11.43 -11.08
C GLY A 103 -3.92 10.56 -11.34
N GLU A 104 -3.96 9.96 -12.50
CA GLU A 104 -5.04 9.09 -12.92
C GLU A 104 -4.75 7.66 -12.49
N LEU A 105 -5.81 6.98 -12.01
CA LEU A 105 -5.77 5.55 -11.72
C LEU A 105 -6.37 4.79 -12.88
N ASN A 106 -5.68 3.77 -13.35
CA ASN A 106 -6.20 2.86 -14.36
C ASN A 106 -6.54 1.51 -13.71
N PRO A 107 -7.83 1.23 -13.44
CA PRO A 107 -8.22 -0.03 -12.81
C PRO A 107 -8.25 -1.21 -13.78
N ALA A 108 -8.09 -0.97 -15.09
CA ALA A 108 -8.17 -2.04 -16.08
C ALA A 108 -6.92 -2.91 -16.06
N ALA A 109 -7.11 -4.20 -16.28
CA ALA A 109 -6.03 -5.16 -16.47
C ALA A 109 -6.48 -6.20 -17.50
N ASN A 110 -5.60 -6.52 -18.43
CA ASN A 110 -5.89 -7.45 -19.53
C ASN A 110 -5.11 -8.75 -19.44
N GLU A 111 -4.01 -8.75 -18.72
CA GLU A 111 -3.10 -9.87 -18.61
C GLU A 111 -2.90 -10.26 -17.16
N ARG A 112 -2.71 -11.56 -16.93
CA ARG A 112 -2.44 -12.12 -15.60
C ARG A 112 -1.07 -12.79 -15.60
N PRO A 113 0.02 -12.01 -15.62
CA PRO A 113 1.37 -12.57 -15.73
C PRO A 113 1.86 -13.28 -14.47
N ILE A 114 1.19 -13.10 -13.35
CA ILE A 114 1.59 -13.68 -12.07
C ILE A 114 0.77 -14.91 -11.79
N HIS A 115 1.46 -16.03 -11.50
CA HIS A 115 0.84 -17.31 -11.12
C HIS A 115 1.41 -17.71 -9.77
N CYS A 116 0.58 -17.68 -8.74
CA CYS A 116 1.05 -17.98 -7.39
C CYS A 116 -0.06 -18.62 -6.57
N GLN A 117 0.27 -19.70 -5.84
CA GLN A 117 -0.65 -20.40 -4.95
C GLN A 117 -1.97 -20.82 -5.63
N GLY A 118 -1.94 -21.10 -6.95
CA GLY A 118 -3.11 -21.49 -7.72
C GLY A 118 -3.96 -20.32 -8.22
N PHE A 119 -3.52 -19.09 -8.05
CA PHE A 119 -4.21 -17.89 -8.51
C PHE A 119 -3.41 -17.17 -9.60
N ASP A 120 -4.13 -16.57 -10.53
CA ASP A 120 -3.57 -15.78 -11.63
C ASP A 120 -4.01 -14.33 -11.50
N TYR A 121 -3.05 -13.41 -11.49
CA TYR A 121 -3.31 -12.00 -11.26
C TYR A 121 -2.19 -11.12 -11.82
N THR A 122 -2.24 -9.83 -11.54
CA THR A 122 -1.22 -8.87 -11.91
C THR A 122 -0.83 -8.02 -10.70
N PHE A 123 -0.01 -7.01 -10.90
CA PHE A 123 0.28 -5.99 -9.89
C PHE A 123 -0.52 -4.73 -10.18
N GLY A 124 -1.01 -4.13 -9.11
CA GLY A 124 -1.52 -2.78 -9.13
C GLY A 124 -0.57 -1.85 -8.37
N TRP A 125 -0.73 -0.56 -8.58
CA TRP A 125 0.01 0.43 -7.82
C TRP A 125 -0.77 1.73 -7.78
N LEU A 126 -0.49 2.53 -6.76
CA LEU A 126 -1.12 3.83 -6.61
C LEU A 126 -0.16 4.80 -5.95
N VAL A 127 -0.42 6.08 -6.18
CA VAL A 127 0.28 7.17 -5.52
C VAL A 127 -0.76 8.07 -4.86
N LEU A 128 -0.56 8.34 -3.58
CA LEU A 128 -1.35 9.28 -2.82
C LEU A 128 -0.47 10.45 -2.40
N ARG A 129 -1.04 11.63 -2.30
CA ARG A 129 -0.35 12.83 -1.86
C ARG A 129 -1.06 13.41 -0.65
N LYS A 130 -0.29 13.76 0.37
CA LYS A 130 -0.83 14.46 1.54
C LYS A 130 -1.13 15.90 1.20
N ASP A 131 -2.29 16.38 1.61
CA ASP A 131 -2.70 17.78 1.46
C ASP A 131 -1.66 18.72 2.06
N GLY A 132 -1.45 19.82 1.36
CA GLY A 132 -0.46 20.84 1.75
C GLY A 132 -0.92 21.79 2.83
#